data_b74d083f360d3212c5ed12fa3d381473
#
_entry.id   b74d083f360d3212c5ed12fa3d381473
#
_cell.length_a   1.000
_cell.length_b   1.000
_cell.length_c   1.000
_cell.angle_alpha   90.00
_cell.angle_beta   90.00
_cell.angle_gamma   90.00
#
_symmetry.space_group_name_H-M   'P 1'
#
loop_
_entity.id
_entity.type
_entity.pdbx_description
1 polymer ?
#
loop_
_entity_poly.entity_id
_entity_poly.type
_entity_poly.pdbx_seq_one_letter_code
_entity_poly.pdbx_strand_id
1 'polypeptide(L)'
;MKLENISGTIKNIIFDFGGVVMDWDPRYFFKSYFNDDEKMEYFLENIAQSSWNIEQDRGRPLQEGTDILVAQHPEWEKEIRAYYDNWPAMLRSDIPENVTVLRNLANTNYELFGLTNWSQETFPYALENYDFFQLFDGKIVVSGDEKLIKPDPKIWHVLLDRYQIQAEESVFIDDNAENIRVAGELGFKTVHITKETKLDEELRKLGVLF
;
A
#
# COMPACT_ATOMS: atom_id res chain seq x y z
N MET A 1 43.95 11.13 -7.32
CA MET A 1 43.13 9.94 -7.13
C MET A 1 41.83 10.43 -6.56
N LYS A 2 40.82 10.59 -7.41
CA LYS A 2 39.48 11.03 -7.00
C LYS A 2 38.84 9.84 -6.27
N LEU A 3 38.52 10.05 -5.01
CA LEU A 3 37.64 9.14 -4.26
C LEU A 3 36.28 9.18 -4.94
N GLU A 4 35.93 8.08 -5.58
CA GLU A 4 34.61 7.86 -6.18
C GLU A 4 33.56 7.89 -5.10
N ASN A 5 32.43 8.51 -5.45
CA ASN A 5 31.28 8.78 -4.62
C ASN A 5 30.85 7.58 -3.78
N ILE A 6 30.85 7.80 -2.50
CA ILE A 6 30.11 7.04 -1.52
C ILE A 6 28.64 7.11 -1.93
N SER A 7 28.02 5.96 -2.15
CA SER A 7 26.57 5.76 -2.26
C SER A 7 25.82 6.78 -1.39
N GLY A 8 24.89 7.52 -1.98
CA GLY A 8 24.19 8.63 -1.33
C GLY A 8 23.63 8.22 0.04
N THR A 9 23.81 9.10 1.01
CA THR A 9 23.23 8.96 2.35
C THR A 9 21.70 8.90 2.21
N ILE A 10 21.06 7.89 2.78
CA ILE A 10 19.60 7.79 2.82
C ILE A 10 19.02 9.00 3.56
N LYS A 11 18.03 9.63 2.96
CA LYS A 11 17.30 10.78 3.50
C LYS A 11 15.81 10.53 3.62
N ASN A 12 15.26 9.68 2.74
CA ASN A 12 13.83 9.49 2.56
C ASN A 12 13.45 8.02 2.79
N ILE A 13 12.35 7.80 3.50
CA ILE A 13 11.78 6.48 3.70
C ILE A 13 10.35 6.50 3.17
N ILE A 14 10.07 5.68 2.17
CA ILE A 14 8.79 5.59 1.49
C ILE A 14 8.12 4.27 1.87
N PHE A 15 6.91 4.36 2.41
CA PHE A 15 6.11 3.21 2.81
C PHE A 15 4.98 2.95 1.82
N ASP A 16 4.79 1.70 1.41
CA ASP A 16 3.45 1.21 1.11
C ASP A 16 2.66 1.04 2.41
N PHE A 17 1.35 0.87 2.30
CA PHE A 17 0.49 0.75 3.48
C PHE A 17 -0.11 -0.63 3.64
N GLY A 18 -0.83 -1.16 2.64
CA GLY A 18 -1.40 -2.50 2.70
C GLY A 18 -0.31 -3.57 2.84
N GLY A 19 -0.47 -4.52 3.76
CA GLY A 19 0.55 -5.55 4.01
C GLY A 19 1.86 -5.05 4.64
N VAL A 20 2.04 -3.73 4.79
CA VAL A 20 3.24 -3.12 5.39
C VAL A 20 2.94 -2.51 6.75
N VAL A 21 2.00 -1.56 6.82
CA VAL A 21 1.58 -0.92 8.09
C VAL A 21 0.10 -1.14 8.40
N MET A 22 -0.68 -1.61 7.43
CA MET A 22 -2.10 -1.92 7.54
C MET A 22 -2.38 -3.38 7.22
N ASP A 23 -3.11 -4.05 8.11
CA ASP A 23 -3.61 -5.41 7.90
C ASP A 23 -4.99 -5.33 7.23
N TRP A 24 -5.02 -5.56 5.92
CA TRP A 24 -6.23 -5.55 5.11
C TRP A 24 -6.42 -6.90 4.41
N ASP A 25 -7.61 -7.50 4.60
CA ASP A 25 -8.01 -8.72 3.89
C ASP A 25 -9.55 -8.77 3.81
N PRO A 26 -10.16 -8.92 2.61
CA PRO A 26 -11.61 -9.05 2.48
C PRO A 26 -12.18 -10.25 3.23
N ARG A 27 -11.38 -11.27 3.54
CA ARG A 27 -11.79 -12.43 4.34
C ARG A 27 -12.21 -12.05 5.74
N TYR A 28 -11.72 -10.96 6.32
CA TYR A 28 -12.15 -10.52 7.65
C TYR A 28 -13.64 -10.22 7.73
N PHE A 29 -14.21 -9.62 6.70
CA PHE A 29 -15.64 -9.39 6.59
C PHE A 29 -16.38 -10.64 6.09
N PHE A 30 -15.93 -11.21 4.96
CA PHE A 30 -16.67 -12.23 4.26
C PHE A 30 -16.73 -13.57 4.99
N LYS A 31 -15.82 -13.88 5.90
CA LYS A 31 -15.87 -15.09 6.72
C LYS A 31 -17.13 -15.17 7.57
N SER A 32 -17.51 -14.08 8.22
CA SER A 32 -18.76 -14.02 9.00
C SER A 32 -19.99 -13.84 8.12
N TYR A 33 -19.85 -13.20 6.98
CA TYR A 33 -20.92 -12.94 6.03
C TYR A 33 -21.43 -14.23 5.38
N PHE A 34 -20.53 -15.06 4.87
CA PHE A 34 -20.90 -16.33 4.23
C PHE A 34 -21.17 -17.45 5.24
N ASN A 35 -20.44 -17.47 6.35
CA ASN A 35 -20.40 -18.60 7.30
C ASN A 35 -20.11 -19.95 6.60
N ASP A 36 -19.36 -19.91 5.49
CA ASP A 36 -19.00 -21.00 4.61
C ASP A 36 -17.67 -20.61 3.92
N ASP A 37 -16.59 -21.24 4.32
CA ASP A 37 -15.24 -20.89 3.85
C ASP A 37 -15.07 -21.23 2.35
N GLU A 38 -15.67 -22.31 1.84
CA GLU A 38 -15.57 -22.69 0.42
C GLU A 38 -16.30 -21.67 -0.48
N LYS A 39 -17.50 -21.26 -0.07
CA LYS A 39 -18.27 -20.25 -0.80
C LYS A 39 -17.60 -18.88 -0.76
N MET A 40 -17.00 -18.51 0.39
CA MET A 40 -16.23 -17.27 0.52
C MET A 40 -15.01 -17.25 -0.43
N GLU A 41 -14.19 -18.30 -0.40
CA GLU A 41 -13.02 -18.38 -1.27
C GLU A 41 -13.43 -18.38 -2.76
N TYR A 42 -14.48 -19.12 -3.11
CA TYR A 42 -15.00 -19.09 -4.47
C TYR A 42 -15.38 -17.67 -4.92
N PHE A 43 -16.08 -16.92 -4.06
CA PHE A 43 -16.48 -15.54 -4.34
C PHE A 43 -15.27 -14.62 -4.54
N LEU A 44 -14.28 -14.69 -3.65
CA LEU A 44 -13.10 -13.84 -3.71
C LEU A 44 -12.15 -14.21 -4.86
N GLU A 45 -12.07 -15.49 -5.24
CA GLU A 45 -11.19 -15.96 -6.29
C GLU A 45 -11.79 -15.89 -7.69
N ASN A 46 -13.14 -15.98 -7.81
CA ASN A 46 -13.78 -16.11 -9.12
C ASN A 46 -14.72 -14.96 -9.47
N ILE A 47 -15.23 -14.23 -8.48
CA ILE A 47 -16.17 -13.11 -8.66
C ILE A 47 -15.47 -11.79 -8.32
N ALA A 48 -15.32 -11.47 -7.04
CA ALA A 48 -14.70 -10.22 -6.57
C ALA A 48 -13.17 -10.34 -6.50
N GLN A 49 -12.56 -10.67 -7.63
CA GLN A 49 -11.13 -10.90 -7.75
C GLN A 49 -10.30 -9.64 -7.45
N SER A 50 -9.05 -9.84 -7.02
CA SER A 50 -8.09 -8.74 -6.85
C SER A 50 -7.91 -7.91 -8.13
N SER A 51 -7.99 -8.52 -9.32
CA SER A 51 -7.94 -7.83 -10.62
C SER A 51 -9.11 -6.86 -10.83
N TRP A 52 -10.28 -7.13 -10.23
CA TRP A 52 -11.40 -6.19 -10.23
C TRP A 52 -11.16 -5.06 -9.22
N ASN A 53 -10.71 -5.37 -8.01
CA ASN A 53 -10.44 -4.37 -6.97
C ASN A 53 -9.35 -3.37 -7.39
N ILE A 54 -8.31 -3.84 -8.06
CA ILE A 54 -7.17 -3.02 -8.49
C ILE A 54 -7.57 -1.88 -9.44
N GLU A 55 -8.67 -2.02 -10.18
CA GLU A 55 -9.15 -0.94 -11.03
C GLU A 55 -9.78 0.22 -10.22
N GLN A 56 -10.36 -0.05 -9.05
CA GLN A 56 -10.81 0.98 -8.13
C GLN A 56 -9.61 1.66 -7.45
N ASP A 57 -8.57 0.90 -7.13
CA ASP A 57 -7.30 1.44 -6.63
C ASP A 57 -6.59 2.28 -7.70
N ARG A 58 -6.83 2.00 -9.00
CA ARG A 58 -6.42 2.86 -10.11
C ARG A 58 -7.30 4.10 -10.29
N GLY A 59 -8.39 4.21 -9.52
CA GLY A 59 -9.27 5.37 -9.49
C GLY A 59 -10.57 5.25 -10.28
N ARG A 60 -10.99 4.03 -10.65
CA ARG A 60 -12.38 3.82 -11.10
C ARG A 60 -13.32 4.03 -9.91
N PRO A 61 -14.44 4.78 -10.06
CA PRO A 61 -15.41 4.94 -8.99
C PRO A 61 -15.91 3.59 -8.46
N LEU A 62 -16.06 3.48 -7.13
CA LEU A 62 -16.51 2.23 -6.48
C LEU A 62 -17.86 1.78 -7.02
N GLN A 63 -18.79 2.72 -7.18
CA GLN A 63 -20.14 2.42 -7.71
C GLN A 63 -20.07 1.87 -9.13
N GLU A 64 -19.25 2.46 -10.01
CA GLU A 64 -19.06 1.99 -11.39
C GLU A 64 -18.48 0.58 -11.40
N GLY A 65 -17.43 0.34 -10.61
CA GLY A 65 -16.81 -0.99 -10.48
C GLY A 65 -17.78 -2.04 -9.98
N THR A 66 -18.62 -1.69 -9.00
CA THR A 66 -19.68 -2.54 -8.46
C THR A 66 -20.72 -2.87 -9.53
N ASP A 67 -21.25 -1.88 -10.24
CA ASP A 67 -22.29 -2.09 -11.24
C ASP A 67 -21.77 -2.92 -12.45
N ILE A 68 -20.53 -2.73 -12.86
CA ILE A 68 -19.88 -3.57 -13.88
C ILE A 68 -19.84 -5.02 -13.42
N LEU A 69 -19.42 -5.29 -12.20
CA LEU A 69 -19.29 -6.66 -11.69
C LEU A 69 -20.67 -7.31 -11.48
N VAL A 70 -21.66 -6.56 -11.00
CA VAL A 70 -23.05 -7.03 -10.90
C VAL A 70 -23.64 -7.40 -12.26
N ALA A 71 -23.35 -6.61 -13.30
CA ALA A 71 -23.82 -6.93 -14.65
C ALA A 71 -23.19 -8.23 -15.20
N GLN A 72 -21.98 -8.58 -14.78
CA GLN A 72 -21.30 -9.83 -15.15
C GLN A 72 -21.78 -11.03 -14.33
N HIS A 73 -22.15 -10.81 -13.07
CA HIS A 73 -22.52 -11.84 -12.08
C HIS A 73 -23.78 -11.45 -11.31
N PRO A 74 -24.95 -11.33 -11.98
CA PRO A 74 -26.17 -10.83 -11.33
C PRO A 74 -26.66 -11.72 -10.17
N GLU A 75 -26.32 -13.00 -10.19
CA GLU A 75 -26.62 -13.94 -9.10
C GLU A 75 -25.84 -13.66 -7.80
N TRP A 76 -24.77 -12.84 -7.88
CA TRP A 76 -23.94 -12.43 -6.76
C TRP A 76 -24.12 -10.94 -6.39
N GLU A 77 -25.16 -10.28 -6.91
CA GLU A 77 -25.35 -8.84 -6.72
C GLU A 77 -25.24 -8.40 -5.24
N LYS A 78 -25.87 -9.17 -4.34
CA LYS A 78 -25.90 -8.86 -2.92
C LYS A 78 -24.49 -8.89 -2.30
N GLU A 79 -23.72 -9.91 -2.62
CA GLU A 79 -22.36 -10.11 -2.12
C GLU A 79 -21.39 -9.08 -2.71
N ILE A 80 -21.55 -8.76 -4.00
CA ILE A 80 -20.74 -7.76 -4.69
C ILE A 80 -20.95 -6.37 -4.07
N ARG A 81 -22.22 -5.97 -3.85
CA ARG A 81 -22.52 -4.68 -3.21
C ARG A 81 -22.01 -4.63 -1.77
N ALA A 82 -22.10 -5.73 -1.03
CA ALA A 82 -21.59 -5.82 0.33
C ALA A 82 -20.09 -5.56 0.46
N TYR A 83 -19.30 -5.72 -0.61
CA TYR A 83 -17.85 -5.52 -0.60
C TYR A 83 -17.49 -4.09 -0.19
N TYR A 84 -17.96 -3.08 -0.89
CA TYR A 84 -17.66 -1.68 -0.56
C TYR A 84 -18.59 -1.11 0.52
N ASP A 85 -19.81 -1.59 0.65
CA ASP A 85 -20.69 -1.20 1.75
C ASP A 85 -20.11 -1.54 3.13
N ASN A 86 -19.22 -2.56 3.19
CA ASN A 86 -18.61 -3.02 4.44
C ASN A 86 -17.06 -2.97 4.38
N TRP A 87 -16.49 -2.19 3.47
CA TRP A 87 -15.03 -2.11 3.28
C TRP A 87 -14.25 -1.84 4.58
N PRO A 88 -14.72 -0.98 5.53
CA PRO A 88 -14.02 -0.77 6.80
C PRO A 88 -13.81 -2.05 7.63
N ALA A 89 -14.70 -3.03 7.51
CA ALA A 89 -14.58 -4.30 8.24
C ALA A 89 -13.49 -5.23 7.65
N MET A 90 -12.93 -4.88 6.49
CA MET A 90 -11.80 -5.57 5.86
C MET A 90 -10.45 -5.03 6.33
N LEU A 91 -10.42 -3.84 6.97
CA LEU A 91 -9.29 -3.31 7.70
C LEU A 91 -9.34 -3.81 9.14
N ARG A 92 -8.45 -4.74 9.50
CA ARG A 92 -8.48 -5.33 10.83
C ARG A 92 -7.78 -4.45 11.87
N SER A 93 -6.57 -3.99 11.53
CA SER A 93 -5.74 -3.20 12.44
C SER A 93 -4.54 -2.62 11.68
N ASP A 94 -3.72 -1.83 12.37
CA ASP A 94 -2.33 -1.61 11.99
C ASP A 94 -1.49 -2.88 12.21
N ILE A 95 -0.30 -2.91 11.61
CA ILE A 95 0.74 -3.93 11.85
C ILE A 95 1.70 -3.35 12.90
N PRO A 96 1.55 -3.71 14.19
CA PRO A 96 2.15 -2.96 15.30
C PRO A 96 3.67 -2.88 15.25
N GLU A 97 4.33 -3.97 14.80
CA GLU A 97 5.78 -4.03 14.70
C GLU A 97 6.30 -2.98 13.72
N ASN A 98 5.70 -2.86 12.55
CA ASN A 98 6.11 -1.93 11.50
C ASN A 98 5.69 -0.49 11.82
N VAL A 99 4.52 -0.30 12.43
CA VAL A 99 4.08 1.02 12.92
C VAL A 99 5.01 1.53 14.04
N THR A 100 5.53 0.65 14.89
CA THR A 100 6.55 1.02 15.89
C THR A 100 7.82 1.55 15.20
N VAL A 101 8.28 0.89 14.14
CA VAL A 101 9.43 1.35 13.34
C VAL A 101 9.14 2.71 12.71
N LEU A 102 7.95 2.89 12.09
CA LEU A 102 7.51 4.16 11.51
C LEU A 102 7.53 5.29 12.56
N ARG A 103 7.00 5.06 13.77
CA ARG A 103 7.02 6.04 14.86
C ARG A 103 8.44 6.38 15.33
N ASN A 104 9.34 5.40 15.37
CA ASN A 104 10.75 5.64 15.71
C ASN A 104 11.42 6.49 14.62
N LEU A 105 11.21 6.20 13.34
CA LEU A 105 11.71 6.99 12.23
C LEU A 105 11.22 8.43 12.24
N ALA A 106 9.97 8.67 12.63
CA ALA A 106 9.38 10.00 12.75
C ALA A 106 10.09 10.89 13.79
N ASN A 107 10.85 10.30 14.73
CA ASN A 107 11.67 11.03 15.70
C ASN A 107 13.12 11.27 15.23
N THR A 108 13.41 11.03 13.97
CA THR A 108 14.73 11.22 13.36
C THR A 108 14.69 12.36 12.33
N ASN A 109 15.77 12.50 11.54
CA ASN A 109 15.85 13.48 10.46
C ASN A 109 15.46 12.90 9.09
N TYR A 110 14.95 11.68 9.02
CA TYR A 110 14.44 11.12 7.76
C TYR A 110 13.10 11.74 7.40
N GLU A 111 12.93 12.03 6.10
CA GLU A 111 11.63 12.42 5.57
C GLU A 111 10.79 11.15 5.28
N LEU A 112 9.54 11.17 5.72
CA LEU A 112 8.62 10.03 5.57
C LEU A 112 7.61 10.30 4.47
N PHE A 113 7.41 9.33 3.58
CA PHE A 113 6.49 9.40 2.46
C PHE A 113 5.63 8.14 2.39
N GLY A 114 4.41 8.28 1.87
CA GLY A 114 3.55 7.17 1.48
C GLY A 114 3.44 7.04 -0.04
N LEU A 115 3.43 5.80 -0.54
CA LEU A 115 3.12 5.49 -1.94
C LEU A 115 2.31 4.21 -1.99
N THR A 116 0.99 4.33 -2.13
CA THR A 116 0.08 3.21 -1.97
C THR A 116 -0.86 3.00 -3.17
N ASN A 117 -1.15 1.72 -3.45
CA ASN A 117 -2.26 1.34 -4.30
C ASN A 117 -3.53 1.29 -3.44
N TRP A 118 -4.36 2.32 -3.57
CA TRP A 118 -5.56 2.47 -2.75
C TRP A 118 -6.58 3.37 -3.44
N SER A 119 -7.86 3.04 -3.36
CA SER A 119 -8.92 3.88 -3.90
C SER A 119 -9.03 5.21 -3.14
N GLN A 120 -9.17 6.31 -3.88
CA GLN A 120 -9.41 7.65 -3.34
C GLN A 120 -10.71 7.76 -2.52
N GLU A 121 -11.64 6.82 -2.71
CA GLU A 121 -12.92 6.84 -1.98
C GLU A 121 -12.84 6.12 -0.62
N THR A 122 -11.95 5.14 -0.47
CA THR A 122 -11.79 4.41 0.80
C THR A 122 -10.60 4.89 1.63
N PHE A 123 -9.59 5.52 1.03
CA PHE A 123 -8.41 6.01 1.75
C PHE A 123 -8.73 7.04 2.85
N PRO A 124 -9.69 8.00 2.68
CA PRO A 124 -10.07 8.94 3.74
C PRO A 124 -10.47 8.26 5.05
N TYR A 125 -11.15 7.10 4.99
CA TYR A 125 -11.48 6.34 6.19
C TYR A 125 -10.23 5.96 7.00
N ALA A 126 -9.17 5.53 6.34
CA ALA A 126 -7.92 5.17 7.00
C ALA A 126 -7.24 6.40 7.65
N LEU A 127 -7.22 7.53 6.96
CA LEU A 127 -6.69 8.80 7.49
C LEU A 127 -7.41 9.26 8.76
N GLU A 128 -8.72 9.06 8.84
CA GLU A 128 -9.55 9.46 9.98
C GLU A 128 -9.41 8.52 11.18
N ASN A 129 -9.14 7.24 10.94
CA ASN A 129 -9.21 6.22 11.99
C ASN A 129 -7.85 5.72 12.51
N TYR A 130 -6.74 6.05 11.82
CA TYR A 130 -5.39 5.62 12.19
C TYR A 130 -4.45 6.81 12.30
N ASP A 131 -4.04 7.14 13.51
CA ASP A 131 -3.26 8.34 13.85
C ASP A 131 -1.85 8.37 13.24
N PHE A 132 -1.26 7.22 12.96
CA PHE A 132 0.09 7.15 12.40
C PHE A 132 0.20 7.75 11.00
N PHE A 133 -0.90 7.92 10.26
CA PHE A 133 -0.87 8.61 8.96
C PHE A 133 -0.46 10.08 9.09
N GLN A 134 -0.64 10.70 10.27
CA GLN A 134 -0.19 12.07 10.54
C GLN A 134 1.33 12.19 10.49
N LEU A 135 2.09 11.09 10.69
CA LEU A 135 3.54 11.08 10.65
C LEU A 135 4.11 11.36 9.26
N PHE A 136 3.32 11.22 8.22
CA PHE A 136 3.71 11.52 6.84
C PHE A 136 3.54 12.99 6.47
N ASP A 137 2.93 13.82 7.32
CA ASP A 137 2.70 15.25 7.10
C ASP A 137 2.06 15.57 5.73
N GLY A 138 1.11 14.72 5.32
CA GLY A 138 0.43 14.82 4.02
C GLY A 138 1.27 14.40 2.80
N LYS A 139 2.50 13.91 3.00
CA LYS A 139 3.40 13.47 1.92
C LYS A 139 3.06 12.06 1.45
N ILE A 140 1.86 11.88 0.93
CA ILE A 140 1.32 10.61 0.48
C ILE A 140 0.88 10.72 -0.98
N VAL A 141 1.25 9.73 -1.78
CA VAL A 141 0.75 9.52 -3.15
C VAL A 141 -0.20 8.33 -3.13
N VAL A 142 -1.45 8.58 -3.46
CA VAL A 142 -2.53 7.59 -3.54
C VAL A 142 -2.84 7.30 -5.00
N SER A 143 -2.74 6.06 -5.42
CA SER A 143 -2.93 5.63 -6.80
C SER A 143 -4.28 6.07 -7.40
N GLY A 144 -5.33 6.02 -6.58
CA GLY A 144 -6.67 6.41 -7.00
C GLY A 144 -6.79 7.87 -7.41
N ASP A 145 -6.06 8.78 -6.76
CA ASP A 145 -6.01 10.20 -7.12
C ASP A 145 -5.22 10.41 -8.42
N GLU A 146 -4.11 9.68 -8.59
CA GLU A 146 -3.20 9.85 -9.71
C GLU A 146 -3.65 9.13 -10.99
N LYS A 147 -4.60 8.19 -10.90
CA LYS A 147 -5.01 7.29 -11.98
C LYS A 147 -3.84 6.42 -12.49
N LEU A 148 -2.86 6.22 -11.64
CA LEU A 148 -1.66 5.42 -11.84
C LEU A 148 -1.54 4.42 -10.71
N ILE A 149 -1.00 3.22 -10.99
CA ILE A 149 -0.90 2.16 -10.00
C ILE A 149 0.48 1.51 -10.06
N LYS A 150 1.08 1.18 -8.91
CA LYS A 150 2.23 0.29 -8.88
C LYS A 150 1.86 -1.06 -9.53
N PRO A 151 2.71 -1.68 -10.36
CA PRO A 151 4.11 -1.38 -10.63
C PRO A 151 4.39 -0.48 -11.85
N ASP A 152 3.44 0.34 -12.35
CA ASP A 152 3.77 1.30 -13.42
C ASP A 152 4.80 2.32 -12.90
N PRO A 153 6.01 2.43 -13.50
CA PRO A 153 7.05 3.36 -13.06
C PRO A 153 6.61 4.82 -12.91
N LYS A 154 5.58 5.23 -13.65
CA LYS A 154 5.07 6.61 -13.63
C LYS A 154 4.64 7.06 -12.24
N ILE A 155 4.09 6.17 -11.40
CA ILE A 155 3.63 6.58 -10.06
C ILE A 155 4.80 6.94 -9.14
N TRP A 156 5.97 6.27 -9.29
CA TRP A 156 7.19 6.67 -8.57
C TRP A 156 7.73 8.01 -9.08
N HIS A 157 7.63 8.28 -10.39
CA HIS A 157 8.00 9.61 -10.92
C HIS A 157 7.11 10.70 -10.36
N VAL A 158 5.79 10.46 -10.18
CA VAL A 158 4.90 11.41 -9.49
C VAL A 158 5.41 11.71 -8.08
N LEU A 159 5.80 10.69 -7.31
CA LEU A 159 6.37 10.88 -5.96
C LEU A 159 7.65 11.70 -6.00
N LEU A 160 8.62 11.30 -6.85
CA LEU A 160 9.92 11.95 -6.96
C LEU A 160 9.78 13.43 -7.39
N ASP A 161 8.96 13.69 -8.40
CA ASP A 161 8.75 15.04 -8.94
C ASP A 161 7.96 15.93 -7.98
N ARG A 162 6.93 15.39 -7.32
CA ARG A 162 6.07 16.15 -6.37
C ARG A 162 6.84 16.64 -5.17
N TYR A 163 7.69 15.78 -4.61
CA TYR A 163 8.43 16.09 -3.39
C TYR A 163 9.90 16.45 -3.62
N GLN A 164 10.34 16.51 -4.89
CA GLN A 164 11.71 16.88 -5.28
C GLN A 164 12.79 16.04 -4.58
N ILE A 165 12.52 14.72 -4.47
CA ILE A 165 13.43 13.74 -3.87
C ILE A 165 14.09 12.87 -4.94
N GLN A 166 15.19 12.17 -4.56
CA GLN A 166 15.95 11.31 -5.45
C GLN A 166 15.81 9.85 -5.03
N ALA A 167 15.68 8.95 -6.01
CA ALA A 167 15.53 7.52 -5.75
C ALA A 167 16.74 6.94 -5.00
N GLU A 168 17.95 7.37 -5.37
CA GLU A 168 19.22 6.88 -4.80
C GLU A 168 19.42 7.29 -3.33
N GLU A 169 18.70 8.32 -2.86
CA GLU A 169 18.68 8.78 -1.46
C GLU A 169 17.49 8.25 -0.67
N SER A 170 16.77 7.28 -1.25
CA SER A 170 15.46 6.82 -0.76
C SER A 170 15.41 5.32 -0.56
N VAL A 171 14.71 4.89 0.52
CA VAL A 171 14.33 3.49 0.73
C VAL A 171 12.84 3.34 0.45
N PHE A 172 12.47 2.37 -0.37
CA PHE A 172 11.08 1.98 -0.64
C PHE A 172 10.75 0.64 0.03
N ILE A 173 9.64 0.59 0.76
CA ILE A 173 9.20 -0.54 1.57
C ILE A 173 7.83 -0.99 1.05
N ASP A 174 7.71 -2.26 0.63
CA ASP A 174 6.49 -2.79 0.02
C ASP A 174 6.44 -4.31 0.23
N ASP A 175 5.26 -4.91 0.26
CA ASP A 175 5.07 -6.36 0.39
C ASP A 175 4.99 -7.08 -0.97
N ASN A 176 4.83 -6.32 -2.06
CA ASN A 176 4.73 -6.87 -3.41
C ASN A 176 6.11 -6.92 -4.09
N ALA A 177 6.55 -8.15 -4.42
CA ALA A 177 7.86 -8.38 -5.05
C ALA A 177 8.06 -7.64 -6.38
N GLU A 178 6.99 -7.44 -7.17
CA GLU A 178 7.09 -6.73 -8.45
C GLU A 178 7.26 -5.22 -8.25
N ASN A 179 6.59 -4.64 -7.25
CA ASN A 179 6.80 -3.25 -6.85
C ASN A 179 8.25 -3.02 -6.40
N ILE A 180 8.78 -3.93 -5.58
CA ILE A 180 10.17 -3.93 -5.10
C ILE A 180 11.16 -4.01 -6.27
N ARG A 181 10.91 -4.89 -7.25
CA ARG A 181 11.75 -5.03 -8.44
C ARG A 181 11.80 -3.72 -9.24
N VAL A 182 10.63 -3.13 -9.55
CA VAL A 182 10.56 -1.89 -10.34
C VAL A 182 11.18 -0.72 -9.59
N ALA A 183 10.92 -0.57 -8.28
CA ALA A 183 11.57 0.47 -7.48
C ALA A 183 13.10 0.33 -7.49
N GLY A 184 13.63 -0.89 -7.39
CA GLY A 184 15.07 -1.15 -7.50
C GLY A 184 15.65 -0.74 -8.85
N GLU A 185 14.93 -0.98 -9.95
CA GLU A 185 15.33 -0.54 -11.30
C GLU A 185 15.33 0.99 -11.45
N LEU A 186 14.49 1.68 -10.69
CA LEU A 186 14.45 3.14 -10.63
C LEU A 186 15.53 3.75 -9.71
N GLY A 187 16.34 2.93 -9.03
CA GLY A 187 17.45 3.36 -8.20
C GLY A 187 17.18 3.45 -6.70
N PHE A 188 15.97 3.10 -6.24
CA PHE A 188 15.67 3.03 -4.81
C PHE A 188 16.45 1.90 -4.13
N LYS A 189 16.84 2.10 -2.88
CA LYS A 189 17.05 0.98 -1.97
C LYS A 189 15.70 0.40 -1.60
N THR A 190 15.61 -0.92 -1.46
CA THR A 190 14.31 -1.58 -1.26
C THR A 190 14.32 -2.50 -0.05
N VAL A 191 13.16 -2.59 0.62
CA VAL A 191 12.88 -3.58 1.65
C VAL A 191 11.60 -4.31 1.26
N HIS A 192 11.72 -5.61 0.97
CA HIS A 192 10.58 -6.48 0.68
C HIS A 192 10.02 -7.03 2.00
N ILE A 193 8.78 -6.66 2.32
CA ILE A 193 8.08 -7.17 3.50
C ILE A 193 7.49 -8.55 3.21
N THR A 194 7.87 -9.52 4.00
CA THR A 194 7.33 -10.88 4.04
C THR A 194 6.99 -11.23 5.48
N LYS A 195 6.46 -12.42 5.73
CA LYS A 195 6.17 -12.89 7.09
C LYS A 195 7.41 -13.02 7.97
N GLU A 196 8.57 -13.22 7.36
CA GLU A 196 9.86 -13.38 8.04
C GLU A 196 10.64 -12.08 8.16
N THR A 197 10.21 -11.01 7.46
CA THR A 197 10.93 -9.75 7.41
C THR A 197 10.77 -8.98 8.72
N LYS A 198 11.88 -8.58 9.29
CA LYS A 198 11.93 -7.63 10.41
C LYS A 198 12.39 -6.28 9.86
N LEU A 199 11.46 -5.36 9.75
CA LEU A 199 11.66 -4.07 9.08
C LEU A 199 12.81 -3.28 9.70
N ASP A 200 12.94 -3.26 11.01
CA ASP A 200 14.02 -2.56 11.72
C ASP A 200 15.41 -3.13 11.39
N GLU A 201 15.53 -4.47 11.31
CA GLU A 201 16.79 -5.13 10.95
C GLU A 201 17.18 -4.81 9.49
N GLU A 202 16.23 -4.87 8.55
CA GLU A 202 16.49 -4.57 7.14
C GLU A 202 16.89 -3.10 6.92
N LEU A 203 16.21 -2.17 7.55
CA LEU A 203 16.57 -0.75 7.48
C LEU A 203 17.97 -0.48 8.03
N ARG A 204 18.36 -1.11 9.15
CA ARG A 204 19.71 -0.99 9.71
C ARG A 204 20.79 -1.53 8.78
N LYS A 205 20.53 -2.63 8.04
CA LYS A 205 21.46 -3.15 7.01
C LYS A 205 21.69 -2.14 5.88
N LEU A 206 20.70 -1.29 5.59
CA LEU A 206 20.81 -0.21 4.60
C LEU A 206 21.47 1.07 5.17
N GLY A 207 21.84 1.07 6.46
CA GLY A 207 22.47 2.22 7.13
C GLY A 207 21.48 3.23 7.69
N VAL A 208 20.19 2.89 7.78
CA VAL A 208 19.17 3.72 8.44
C VAL A 208 19.30 3.56 9.95
N LEU A 209 19.46 4.66 10.67
CA LEU A 209 19.70 4.67 12.12
C LEU A 209 18.53 5.35 12.85
N PHE A 210 17.91 4.64 13.80
CA PHE A 210 16.79 5.12 14.61
C PHE A 210 16.64 4.34 15.92
#